data_00fe8797d1545d9ede43570ddbf022b4
#
_entry.id   00fe8797d1545d9ede43570ddbf022b4
#
_cell.length_a   1.000
_cell.length_b   1.000
_cell.length_c   1.000
_cell.angle_alpha   90.00
_cell.angle_beta   90.00
_cell.angle_gamma   90.00
#
_symmetry.space_group_name_H-M   'P 1'
#
loop_
_entity.id
_entity.type
_entity.pdbx_description
1 polymer ?
#
loop_
_entity_poly.entity_id
_entity_poly.type
_entity_poly.pdbx_seq_one_letter_code
_entity_poly.pdbx_strand_id
1 'polypeptide(L)'
;MSQYIMITTTFDSKDEADKLMDLLLQQRLVSCCQLSNITSSYHWKGKIEKTEEFLLQMKTKKELYKEIEKVILDNHSYKVPQLVAYDIVEGYSEYLKWIKNETK
;
A
#
# COMPACT_ATOMS: atom_id res chain seq x y z
N MET A 1 -19.01 -5.13 -8.25
CA MET A 1 -17.96 -4.92 -7.25
C MET A 1 -16.62 -5.35 -7.81
N SER A 2 -15.60 -4.56 -7.53
CA SER A 2 -14.27 -4.86 -8.03
C SER A 2 -13.65 -6.01 -7.26
N GLN A 3 -12.92 -6.89 -7.98
CA GLN A 3 -12.13 -7.97 -7.37
C GLN A 3 -10.71 -7.51 -7.02
N TYR A 4 -10.30 -6.35 -7.52
CA TYR A 4 -8.93 -5.86 -7.42
C TYR A 4 -8.92 -4.49 -6.78
N ILE A 5 -7.88 -4.24 -5.98
CA ILE A 5 -7.73 -2.98 -5.25
C ILE A 5 -6.29 -2.48 -5.37
N MET A 6 -6.15 -1.17 -5.17
CA MET A 6 -4.86 -0.53 -4.95
C MET A 6 -4.83 -0.05 -3.50
N ILE A 7 -3.82 -0.48 -2.76
CA ILE A 7 -3.65 -0.08 -1.36
C ILE A 7 -2.53 0.95 -1.30
N THR A 8 -2.74 2.01 -0.51
CA THR A 8 -1.70 3.01 -0.30
C THR A 8 -1.39 3.17 1.18
N THR A 9 -0.11 3.40 1.47
CA THR A 9 0.37 3.80 2.78
C THR A 9 1.57 4.70 2.59
N THR A 10 1.97 5.44 3.63
CA THR A 10 3.11 6.35 3.54
C THR A 10 4.10 6.05 4.65
N PHE A 11 5.37 6.37 4.39
CA PHE A 11 6.46 6.19 5.33
C PHE A 11 7.35 7.42 5.33
N ASP A 12 8.03 7.67 6.45
CA ASP A 12 9.07 8.70 6.50
C ASP A 12 10.46 8.14 6.17
N SER A 13 10.59 6.82 6.10
CA SER A 13 11.84 6.13 5.85
C SER A 13 11.72 5.23 4.62
N LYS A 14 12.63 5.41 3.65
CA LYS A 14 12.68 4.55 2.48
C LYS A 14 13.03 3.11 2.87
N ASP A 15 13.94 2.93 3.83
CA ASP A 15 14.32 1.60 4.30
C ASP A 15 13.13 0.83 4.87
N GLU A 16 12.28 1.50 5.63
CA GLU A 16 11.08 0.88 6.19
C GLU A 16 10.12 0.47 5.09
N ALA A 17 9.92 1.36 4.11
CA ALA A 17 9.07 1.06 2.95
C ALA A 17 9.62 -0.12 2.15
N ASP A 18 10.94 -0.15 1.90
CA ASP A 18 11.58 -1.24 1.16
C ASP A 18 11.39 -2.58 1.87
N LYS A 19 11.54 -2.61 3.19
CA LYS A 19 11.35 -3.84 3.97
C LYS A 19 9.93 -4.35 3.87
N LEU A 20 8.95 -3.44 3.95
CA LEU A 20 7.55 -3.85 3.84
C LEU A 20 7.23 -4.36 2.44
N MET A 21 7.73 -3.71 1.39
CA MET A 21 7.54 -4.17 0.02
C MET A 21 8.06 -5.60 -0.15
N ASP A 22 9.27 -5.86 0.33
CA ASP A 22 9.88 -7.19 0.22
C ASP A 22 9.04 -8.23 0.95
N LEU A 23 8.60 -7.91 2.16
CA LEU A 23 7.80 -8.83 2.96
C LEU A 23 6.49 -9.19 2.27
N LEU A 24 5.76 -8.18 1.77
CA LEU A 24 4.46 -8.40 1.14
C LEU A 24 4.59 -9.17 -0.18
N LEU A 25 5.64 -8.88 -0.96
CA LEU A 25 5.89 -9.59 -2.20
C LEU A 25 6.30 -11.05 -1.95
N GLN A 26 7.16 -11.29 -0.97
CA GLN A 26 7.59 -12.65 -0.62
C GLN A 26 6.42 -13.51 -0.16
N GLN A 27 5.49 -12.93 0.56
CA GLN A 27 4.29 -13.65 1.03
C GLN A 27 3.21 -13.74 -0.04
N ARG A 28 3.45 -13.20 -1.22
CA ARG A 28 2.51 -13.17 -2.34
C ARG A 28 1.17 -12.52 -1.98
N LEU A 29 1.23 -11.53 -1.11
CA LEU A 29 0.04 -10.76 -0.72
C LEU A 29 -0.26 -9.64 -1.70
N VAL A 30 0.75 -9.14 -2.39
CA VAL A 30 0.58 -8.11 -3.43
C VAL A 30 1.32 -8.54 -4.69
N SER A 31 0.84 -8.09 -5.84
CA SER A 31 1.46 -8.42 -7.13
C SER A 31 2.58 -7.47 -7.49
N CYS A 32 2.46 -6.22 -7.08
CA CYS A 32 3.49 -5.22 -7.34
C CYS A 32 3.42 -4.11 -6.31
N CYS A 33 4.56 -3.43 -6.15
CA CYS A 33 4.69 -2.26 -5.30
C CYS A 33 5.35 -1.16 -6.10
N GLN A 34 4.87 0.07 -5.92
CA GLN A 34 5.46 1.24 -6.55
C GLN A 34 5.66 2.30 -5.47
N LEU A 35 6.85 2.87 -5.42
CA LEU A 35 7.24 3.82 -4.39
C LEU A 35 7.57 5.14 -5.03
N SER A 36 7.02 6.23 -4.49
CA SER A 36 7.31 7.58 -4.95
C SER A 36 7.55 8.50 -3.77
N ASN A 37 8.31 9.57 -4.02
CA ASN A 37 8.59 10.58 -3.02
C ASN A 37 7.53 11.68 -3.17
N ILE A 38 6.90 12.07 -2.06
CA ILE A 38 5.83 13.07 -2.06
C ILE A 38 6.04 14.07 -0.95
N THR A 39 5.37 15.24 -1.07
CA THR A 39 5.22 16.19 0.01
C THR A 39 3.81 16.06 0.54
N SER A 40 3.69 15.83 1.85
CA SER A 40 2.39 15.73 2.52
C SER A 40 2.17 16.91 3.42
N SER A 41 0.97 17.47 3.40
CA SER A 41 0.57 18.56 4.30
C SER A 41 -0.74 18.15 4.97
N TYR A 42 -0.76 18.13 6.30
CA TYR A 42 -1.88 17.53 7.03
C TYR A 42 -2.01 18.12 8.42
N HIS A 43 -3.15 17.87 9.04
CA HIS A 43 -3.40 18.27 10.42
C HIS A 43 -2.86 17.23 11.38
N TRP A 44 -2.11 17.68 12.39
CA TRP A 44 -1.61 16.82 13.44
C TRP A 44 -1.49 17.60 14.75
N LYS A 45 -2.18 17.11 15.78
CA LYS A 45 -2.17 17.72 17.12
C LYS A 45 -2.45 19.23 17.11
N GLY A 46 -3.47 19.61 16.34
CA GLY A 46 -3.91 21.00 16.26
C GLY A 46 -3.07 21.90 15.40
N LYS A 47 -2.09 21.35 14.69
CA LYS A 47 -1.19 22.12 13.81
C LYS A 47 -1.23 21.56 12.41
N ILE A 48 -0.77 22.36 11.44
CA ILE A 48 -0.54 21.90 10.08
C ILE A 48 0.93 21.50 9.97
N GLU A 49 1.15 20.23 9.63
CA GLU A 49 2.48 19.68 9.41
C GLU A 49 2.71 19.54 7.92
N LYS A 50 3.95 19.75 7.49
CA LYS A 50 4.35 19.54 6.11
C LYS A 50 5.64 18.73 6.11
N THR A 51 5.60 17.56 5.52
CA THR A 51 6.74 16.64 5.57
C THR A 51 6.93 15.96 4.22
N GLU A 52 8.17 15.52 3.99
CA GLU A 52 8.48 14.64 2.87
C GLU A 52 8.20 13.21 3.28
N GLU A 53 7.52 12.48 2.41
CA GLU A 53 7.19 11.09 2.69
C GLU A 53 7.40 10.23 1.46
N PHE A 54 7.39 8.93 1.67
CA PHE A 54 7.39 7.94 0.60
C PHE A 54 6.01 7.33 0.51
N LEU A 55 5.38 7.45 -0.65
CA LEU A 55 4.07 6.87 -0.93
C LEU A 55 4.25 5.50 -1.55
N LEU A 56 3.73 4.49 -0.88
CA LEU A 56 3.75 3.12 -1.35
C LEU A 56 2.38 2.78 -1.92
N GLN A 57 2.34 2.36 -3.17
CA GLN A 57 1.14 1.92 -3.86
C GLN A 57 1.29 0.46 -4.21
N MET A 58 0.27 -0.34 -3.92
CA MET A 58 0.33 -1.79 -4.11
C MET A 58 -0.96 -2.27 -4.75
N LYS A 59 -0.86 -3.25 -5.65
CA LYS A 59 -2.03 -3.81 -6.31
C LYS A 59 -2.18 -5.28 -5.93
N THR A 60 -3.42 -5.68 -5.66
CA THR A 60 -3.71 -7.01 -5.14
C THR A 60 -5.18 -7.37 -5.37
N LYS A 61 -5.55 -8.57 -4.92
CA LYS A 61 -6.94 -9.00 -4.86
C LYS A 61 -7.61 -8.41 -3.62
N LYS A 62 -8.85 -8.01 -3.76
CA LYS A 62 -9.62 -7.43 -2.66
C LYS A 62 -9.73 -8.37 -1.45
N GLU A 63 -9.85 -9.66 -1.69
CA GLU A 63 -9.99 -10.66 -0.62
C GLU A 63 -8.77 -10.74 0.31
N LEU A 64 -7.61 -10.21 -0.13
CA LEU A 64 -6.40 -10.23 0.68
C LEU A 64 -6.24 -9.00 1.57
N TYR A 65 -7.17 -8.04 1.49
CA TYR A 65 -6.99 -6.75 2.19
C TYR A 65 -6.77 -6.91 3.69
N LYS A 66 -7.59 -7.72 4.37
CA LYS A 66 -7.48 -7.83 5.84
C LYS A 66 -6.16 -8.41 6.29
N GLU A 67 -5.64 -9.38 5.56
CA GLU A 67 -4.33 -9.95 5.85
C GLU A 67 -3.22 -8.93 5.62
N ILE A 68 -3.32 -8.17 4.53
CA ILE A 68 -2.35 -7.12 4.21
C ILE A 68 -2.39 -6.02 5.26
N GLU A 69 -3.59 -5.59 5.67
CA GLU A 69 -3.74 -4.58 6.71
C GLU A 69 -3.01 -4.99 7.98
N LYS A 70 -3.17 -6.23 8.40
CA LYS A 70 -2.51 -6.72 9.60
C LYS A 70 -0.99 -6.66 9.47
N VAL A 71 -0.46 -7.11 8.34
CA VAL A 71 0.99 -7.09 8.10
C VAL A 71 1.52 -5.65 8.12
N ILE A 72 0.81 -4.74 7.45
CA ILE A 72 1.24 -3.34 7.40
C ILE A 72 1.24 -2.73 8.79
N LEU A 73 0.16 -2.90 9.55
CA LEU A 73 0.06 -2.31 10.89
C LEU A 73 1.09 -2.91 11.86
N ASP A 74 1.39 -4.20 11.73
CA ASP A 74 2.40 -4.84 12.57
C ASP A 74 3.82 -4.35 12.28
N ASN A 75 4.04 -3.75 11.12
CA ASN A 75 5.38 -3.36 10.64
C ASN A 75 5.52 -1.86 10.36
N HIS A 76 4.56 -1.04 10.77
CA HIS A 76 4.60 0.39 10.51
C HIS A 76 5.05 1.17 11.74
N SER A 77 5.94 2.14 11.55
CA SER A 77 6.45 2.96 12.65
C SER A 77 5.49 4.05 13.09
N TYR A 78 4.56 4.47 12.21
CA TYR A 78 3.60 5.51 12.57
C TYR A 78 2.56 4.97 13.55
N LYS A 79 2.16 5.82 14.47
CA LYS A 79 1.10 5.50 15.43
C LYS A 79 -0.25 5.36 14.75
N VAL A 80 -0.53 6.27 13.80
CA VAL A 80 -1.76 6.26 13.01
C VAL A 80 -1.37 6.37 11.53
N PRO A 81 -1.01 5.25 10.89
CA PRO A 81 -0.58 5.30 9.49
C PRO A 81 -1.74 5.55 8.54
N GLN A 82 -1.47 6.25 7.45
CA GLN A 82 -2.38 6.27 6.32
C GLN A 82 -2.44 4.86 5.74
N LEU A 83 -3.63 4.33 5.58
CA LEU A 83 -3.82 3.01 5.00
C LEU A 83 -5.21 2.98 4.40
N VAL A 84 -5.28 3.03 3.07
CA VAL A 84 -6.55 3.03 2.35
C VAL A 84 -6.47 2.13 1.15
N ALA A 85 -7.62 1.62 0.73
CA ALA A 85 -7.75 0.83 -0.47
C ALA A 85 -8.73 1.49 -1.43
N TYR A 86 -8.38 1.47 -2.70
CA TYR A 86 -9.22 1.98 -3.79
C TYR A 86 -9.61 0.82 -4.68
N ASP A 87 -10.88 0.76 -5.08
CA ASP A 87 -11.31 -0.24 -6.04
C ASP A 87 -10.72 0.07 -7.41
N ILE A 88 -10.16 -0.95 -8.06
CA ILE A 88 -9.75 -0.86 -9.47
C ILE A 88 -10.97 -1.29 -10.27
N VAL A 89 -11.73 -0.31 -10.76
CA VAL A 89 -13.02 -0.57 -11.42
C VAL A 89 -12.87 -1.03 -12.86
N GLU A 90 -11.79 -0.61 -13.54
CA GLU A 90 -11.49 -0.96 -14.90
C GLU A 90 -10.00 -1.18 -15.04
N GLY A 91 -9.62 -2.14 -15.88
CA GLY A 91 -8.22 -2.40 -16.18
C GLY A 91 -8.08 -3.31 -17.38
N TYR A 92 -6.90 -3.32 -17.97
CA TYR A 92 -6.59 -4.24 -19.06
C TYR A 92 -6.68 -5.68 -18.56
N SER A 93 -7.48 -6.50 -19.21
CA SER A 93 -7.82 -7.83 -18.70
C SER A 93 -6.58 -8.70 -18.43
N GLU A 94 -5.58 -8.64 -19.30
CA GLU A 94 -4.37 -9.44 -19.12
C GLU A 94 -3.57 -8.96 -17.89
N TYR A 95 -3.58 -7.65 -17.62
CA TYR A 95 -2.92 -7.11 -16.42
C TYR A 95 -3.66 -7.56 -15.15
N LEU A 96 -4.98 -7.51 -15.17
CA LEU A 96 -5.78 -7.94 -14.00
C LEU A 96 -5.58 -9.43 -13.73
N LYS A 97 -5.50 -10.25 -14.79
CA LYS A 97 -5.17 -11.67 -14.65
C LYS A 97 -3.77 -11.86 -14.03
N TRP A 98 -2.84 -11.03 -14.43
CA TRP A 98 -1.49 -11.07 -13.87
C TRP A 98 -1.52 -10.80 -12.36
N ILE A 99 -2.28 -9.79 -11.91
CA ILE A 99 -2.45 -9.53 -10.48
C ILE A 99 -2.96 -10.78 -9.77
N LYS A 100 -4.00 -11.40 -10.33
CA LYS A 100 -4.61 -12.60 -9.76
C LYS A 100 -3.60 -13.74 -9.65
N ASN A 101 -2.83 -13.98 -10.71
CA ASN A 101 -1.92 -15.11 -10.77
C ASN A 101 -0.69 -14.94 -9.89
N GLU A 102 -0.28 -13.70 -9.62
CA GLU A 102 0.92 -13.42 -8.82
C GLU A 102 0.62 -13.29 -7.32
N THR A 103 -0.64 -13.35 -6.92
CA THR A 103 -1.04 -13.31 -5.50
C THR A 103 -1.61 -14.65 -5.07
N LYS A 104 -1.50 -14.94 -3.78
CA LYS A 104 -1.95 -16.23 -3.24
C LYS A 104 -3.47 -16.37 -3.13
#